data_23dff99bd9e4eec6f36541eb64c9cf5b
#
_entry.id   23dff99bd9e4eec6f36541eb64c9cf5b
#
_cell.length_a   1.000
_cell.length_b   1.000
_cell.length_c   1.000
_cell.angle_alpha   90.00
_cell.angle_beta   90.00
_cell.angle_gamma   90.00
#
_symmetry.space_group_name_H-M   'P 1'
#
loop_
_entity.id
_entity.type
_entity.pdbx_description
1 polymer ?
#
loop_
_entity_poly.entity_id
_entity_poly.type
_entity_poly.pdbx_seq_one_letter_code
_entity_poly.pdbx_strand_id
1 'polypeptide(L)' 'MKTKEFKDLRAKDIKTLRSLAYTKKLEVIKKSMMVKGGKEKNVKLVGILRSELAKILTLVREKEILAKLEKNTK' A
#
# COMPACT_ATOMS: atom_id res chain seq x y z
N MET A 1 10.56 0.95 -0.61
CA MET A 1 10.14 1.95 0.40
C MET A 1 11.20 2.08 1.47
N LYS A 2 11.61 3.28 1.78
CA LYS A 2 12.65 3.54 2.78
C LYS A 2 12.09 3.37 4.20
N THR A 3 12.95 3.02 5.14
CA THR A 3 12.56 2.81 6.53
C THR A 3 11.84 4.02 7.14
N LYS A 4 12.32 5.22 6.83
CA LYS A 4 11.71 6.46 7.32
C LYS A 4 10.29 6.63 6.82
N GLU A 5 10.06 6.37 5.53
CA GLU A 5 8.72 6.44 4.93
C GLU A 5 7.79 5.42 5.56
N PHE A 6 8.30 4.25 5.85
CA PHE A 6 7.53 3.19 6.49
C PHE A 6 7.08 3.57 7.89
N LYS A 7 7.98 4.21 8.65
CA LYS A 7 7.65 4.71 10.00
C LYS A 7 6.60 5.81 9.93
N ASP A 8 6.72 6.71 8.96
CA ASP A 8 5.74 7.79 8.76
C ASP A 8 4.37 7.20 8.42
N LEU A 9 4.34 6.17 7.59
CA LEU A 9 3.08 5.48 7.25
C LEU A 9 2.44 4.84 8.47
N ARG A 10 3.24 4.27 9.36
CA ARG A 10 2.73 3.65 10.58
C ARG A 10 2.02 4.65 11.49
N ALA A 11 2.45 5.91 11.46
CA ALA A 11 1.86 6.96 12.27
C ALA A 11 0.54 7.48 11.72
N LYS A 12 0.20 7.13 10.48
CA LYS A 12 -1.01 7.63 9.82
C LYS A 12 -2.25 6.85 10.21
N ASP A 13 -3.41 7.51 10.09
CA ASP A 13 -4.71 6.91 10.35
C ASP A 13 -5.05 5.81 9.36
N ILE A 14 -5.97 4.92 9.77
CA ILE A 14 -6.49 3.87 8.88
C ILE A 14 -7.09 4.48 7.61
N LYS A 15 -7.86 5.55 7.76
CA LYS A 15 -8.49 6.22 6.60
C LYS A 15 -7.44 6.71 5.60
N THR A 16 -6.38 7.36 6.11
CA THR A 16 -5.28 7.85 5.27
C THR A 16 -4.57 6.71 4.58
N LEU A 17 -4.29 5.62 5.33
CA LEU A 17 -3.62 4.44 4.77
C LEU A 17 -4.47 3.76 3.70
N ARG A 18 -5.77 3.67 3.92
CA ARG A 18 -6.69 3.09 2.92
C ARG A 18 -6.71 3.93 1.64
N SER A 19 -6.71 5.26 1.78
CA SER A 19 -6.65 6.16 0.62
C SER A 19 -5.35 5.98 -0.15
N LEU A 20 -4.23 5.87 0.57
CA LEU A 20 -2.92 5.63 -0.05
C LEU A 20 -2.89 4.28 -0.75
N ALA A 21 -3.43 3.24 -0.12
CA ALA A 21 -3.51 1.91 -0.71
C ALA A 21 -4.32 1.92 -1.99
N TYR A 22 -5.45 2.62 -1.98
CA TYR A 22 -6.30 2.75 -3.17
C TYR A 22 -5.54 3.45 -4.30
N THR A 23 -4.88 4.56 -3.99
CA THR A 23 -4.09 5.30 -4.97
C THR A 23 -2.97 4.43 -5.56
N LYS A 24 -2.25 3.72 -4.69
CA LYS A 24 -1.18 2.81 -5.15
C LYS A 24 -1.73 1.68 -6.00
N LYS A 25 -2.89 1.15 -5.62
CA LYS A 25 -3.54 0.08 -6.40
C LYS A 25 -3.85 0.55 -7.81
N LEU A 26 -4.38 1.78 -7.95
CA LEU A 26 -4.66 2.35 -9.26
C LEU A 26 -3.38 2.54 -10.06
N GLU A 27 -2.30 3.00 -9.43
CA GLU A 27 -1.00 3.16 -10.08
C GLU A 27 -0.47 1.81 -10.59
N VAL A 28 -0.57 0.75 -9.76
CA VAL A 28 -0.13 -0.58 -10.14
C VAL A 28 -0.90 -1.08 -11.36
N ILE A 29 -2.23 -0.94 -11.34
CA ILE A 29 -3.08 -1.36 -12.45
C ILE A 29 -2.70 -0.60 -13.72
N LYS A 30 -2.57 0.71 -13.62
CA LYS A 30 -2.25 1.57 -14.75
C LYS A 30 -0.89 1.20 -15.36
N LYS A 31 0.14 1.06 -14.52
CA LYS A 31 1.48 0.71 -14.99
C LYS A 31 1.52 -0.71 -15.56
N SER A 32 0.80 -1.64 -14.93
CA SER A 32 0.70 -3.01 -15.43
C SER A 32 0.11 -3.06 -16.83
N MET A 33 -0.94 -2.29 -17.07
CA MET A 33 -1.57 -2.19 -18.39
C MET A 33 -0.62 -1.57 -19.41
N MET A 34 0.17 -0.56 -19.02
CA MET A 34 1.16 0.06 -19.89
C MET A 34 2.26 -0.93 -20.28
N VAL A 35 2.72 -1.75 -19.34
CA VAL A 35 3.72 -2.79 -19.63
C VAL A 35 3.16 -3.81 -20.60
N LYS A 36 1.94 -4.28 -20.38
CA LYS A 36 1.28 -5.25 -21.26
C LYS A 36 1.04 -4.68 -22.66
N GLY A 37 0.77 -3.38 -22.74
CA GLY A 37 0.57 -2.71 -24.03
C GLY A 37 1.87 -2.33 -24.74
N GLY A 38 3.02 -2.64 -24.15
CA GLY A 38 4.32 -2.32 -24.73
C GLY A 38 4.73 -0.86 -24.63
N LYS A 39 3.94 -0.04 -23.95
CA LYS A 39 4.22 1.39 -23.79
C LYS A 39 5.21 1.67 -22.67
N GLU A 40 5.33 0.77 -21.71
CA GLU A 40 6.25 0.90 -20.59
C GLU A 40 7.19 -0.30 -20.58
N LYS A 41 8.50 -0.04 -20.60
CA LYS A 41 9.50 -1.11 -20.63
C LYS A 41 10.02 -1.50 -19.25
N ASN A 42 9.76 -0.69 -18.24
CA ASN A 42 10.31 -0.91 -16.91
C ASN A 42 9.41 -1.82 -16.07
N VAL A 43 9.61 -3.13 -16.21
CA VAL A 43 8.87 -4.14 -15.46
C VAL A 43 9.19 -4.07 -13.96
N LYS A 44 10.41 -3.65 -13.62
CA LYS A 44 10.82 -3.53 -12.21
C LYS A 44 9.99 -2.49 -11.46
N LEU A 45 9.58 -1.42 -12.14
CA LEU A 45 8.76 -0.38 -11.54
C LEU A 45 7.43 -0.94 -11.03
N VAL A 46 6.81 -1.83 -11.82
CA VAL A 46 5.57 -2.49 -11.42
C VAL A 46 5.78 -3.32 -10.16
N GLY A 47 6.89 -4.06 -10.11
CA GLY A 47 7.25 -4.87 -8.94
C GLY A 47 7.44 -4.02 -7.70
N ILE A 48 8.12 -2.88 -7.84
CA ILE A 48 8.34 -1.94 -6.73
C ILE A 48 7.01 -1.39 -6.23
N LEU A 49 6.12 -0.97 -7.13
CA LEU A 49 4.82 -0.43 -6.77
C LEU A 49 3.96 -1.47 -6.05
N ARG A 50 3.99 -2.71 -6.51
CA ARG A 50 3.28 -3.81 -5.86
C ARG A 50 3.80 -4.06 -4.45
N SER A 51 5.13 -4.00 -4.28
CA SER A 51 5.75 -4.17 -2.98
C SER A 51 5.33 -3.06 -2.02
N GLU A 52 5.31 -1.82 -2.47
CA GLU A 52 4.86 -0.70 -1.66
C GLU A 52 3.39 -0.84 -1.28
N LEU A 53 2.54 -1.25 -2.23
CA LEU A 53 1.13 -1.49 -1.99
C LEU A 53 0.94 -2.57 -0.92
N ALA A 54 1.69 -3.67 -1.01
CA ALA A 54 1.62 -4.75 -0.05
C ALA A 54 1.97 -4.26 1.36
N LYS A 55 2.99 -3.42 1.48
CA LYS A 55 3.39 -2.86 2.77
C LYS A 55 2.29 -1.97 3.36
N ILE A 56 1.68 -1.12 2.54
CA ILE A 56 0.59 -0.25 2.99
C ILE A 56 -0.61 -1.09 3.43
N LEU A 57 -0.98 -2.10 2.65
CA LEU A 57 -2.09 -2.99 3.00
C LEU A 57 -1.83 -3.76 4.28
N THR A 58 -0.59 -4.17 4.51
CA THR A 58 -0.20 -4.85 5.75
C THR A 58 -0.41 -3.93 6.95
N LEU A 59 -0.01 -2.66 6.84
CA LEU A 59 -0.20 -1.69 7.90
C LEU A 59 -1.67 -1.43 8.18
N VAL A 60 -2.49 -1.34 7.14
CA VAL A 60 -3.94 -1.18 7.28
C VAL A 60 -4.52 -2.35 8.05
N ARG A 61 -4.11 -3.56 7.68
CA ARG A 61 -4.59 -4.79 8.32
C ARG A 61 -4.19 -4.84 9.79
N GLU A 62 -2.94 -4.50 10.09
CA GLU A 62 -2.46 -4.46 11.48
C GLU A 62 -3.29 -3.49 12.33
N LYS A 63 -3.56 -2.30 11.80
CA LYS A 63 -4.35 -1.31 12.52
C LYS A 63 -5.79 -1.74 12.71
N GLU A 64 -6.37 -2.42 11.74
CA GLU A 64 -7.72 -2.97 11.85
C GLU A 64 -7.80 -4.05 12.95
N ILE A 65 -6.80 -4.92 12.99
CA ILE A 65 -6.72 -5.97 14.01
C ILE A 65 -6.60 -5.36 15.39
N LEU A 66 -5.72 -4.37 15.55
CA LEU A 66 -5.54 -3.69 16.84
C LEU A 66 -6.82 -3.00 17.27
N ALA A 67 -7.52 -2.35 16.35
CA ALA A 67 -8.79 -1.70 16.67
C ALA A 67 -9.84 -2.70 17.16
N LYS A 68 -9.90 -3.87 16.53
CA LYS A 68 -10.81 -4.95 16.96
C LYS A 68 -10.45 -5.47 18.34
N LEU A 69 -9.15 -5.65 18.59
CA LEU A 69 -8.69 -6.14 19.90
C LEU A 69 -9.02 -5.15 21.00
N GLU A 70 -8.85 -3.87 20.75
CA GLU A 70 -9.20 -2.82 21.71
C GLU A 70 -10.68 -2.82 22.03
N LYS A 71 -11.53 -3.04 21.03
CA LYS A 71 -12.98 -3.13 21.25
C LYS A 71 -13.36 -4.38 22.02
N ASN A 72 -12.66 -5.49 21.79
CA ASN A 72 -12.98 -6.77 22.40
C ASN A 72 -12.45 -6.93 23.82
N THR A 73 -11.49 -6.10 24.22
CA THR A 73 -10.90 -6.18 25.56
C THR A 73 -11.69 -5.43 26.63
N LYS A 74 -12.78 -4.84 26.28
CA LYS A 74 -13.64 -4.17 27.27
C LYS A 74 -14.63 -5.15 27.88
#